data_71af823e3a11dc1f645b01ec7f6593e9
#
_entry.id   71af823e3a11dc1f645b01ec7f6593e9
#
_cell.length_a   1.000
_cell.length_b   1.000
_cell.length_c   1.000
_cell.angle_alpha   90.00
_cell.angle_beta   90.00
_cell.angle_gamma   90.00
#
_symmetry.space_group_name_H-M   'P 1'
#
loop_
_entity.id
_entity.type
_entity.pdbx_description
1 polymer ?
#
loop_
_entity_poly.entity_id
_entity_poly.type
_entity_poly.pdbx_seq_one_letter_code
_entity_poly.pdbx_strand_id
1 'polypeptide(L)'
;MPIVITGVHYTMRALISISSASLLLLAPISWSQATKTPTSPHGPSVATGNQGVVVSGRPAATAAGIKILQQGGNAADAGAATLLALSVTYVGAFCVGGEVPILVYSADQKNVKLLEGQGEAPRDPKAIAWYMQHGIPDGDVKAAALPATIDAIVTLLKLYGTKSFEQVVQPTLAILDAGGPTWYIDTGEGKKIETGVHWQADLAVTFRKLVESEKAAKGTREQKLQAVSDRFYRGDIADALEAWYIEKGGFLRKSDLAAHKTPVVDPLTTTYRGYTVYKTGPLTQGPYLLQTLRLLEDFDLKKMGFNSADYIHTVIEAEKLALADRDEYYGDPNFVKVPMQQLLSDPYTKMRRALIDPKKASLELRPGDPYNMKPTKPPTITGPWHGGTTVMCVTDRFGNVIAATPSGLSSTAGVAGRTGVIHGSRLTSLNTFAGTPNVIQSGKRPRITLSPTLLFHDNHPVMAISVAGGDQQDQAAIQVILNYVDFGMSPEEAFKAPRFSTEHFVGSFGQDRPQLGSLSVPKTLPEEVQAELRARGHVVTVVHGGVGGVALIGIDPKTNRATAVGPAADKLE
;
A
#
# COMPACT_ATOMS: atom_id res chain seq x y z
N MET A 1 -39.55 78.74 5.99
CA MET A 1 -39.29 79.47 4.75
C MET A 1 -38.97 78.48 3.67
N PRO A 2 -39.65 78.44 2.57
CA PRO A 2 -39.58 77.47 1.52
C PRO A 2 -38.70 77.93 0.35
N ILE A 3 -38.20 77.01 -0.46
CA ILE A 3 -37.92 77.13 -1.90
C ILE A 3 -37.77 75.71 -2.43
N VAL A 4 -38.72 75.02 -3.10
CA VAL A 4 -39.27 75.18 -4.45
C VAL A 4 -38.26 74.72 -5.53
N ILE A 5 -38.52 73.47 -6.04
CA ILE A 5 -38.88 73.03 -7.39
C ILE A 5 -37.73 72.97 -8.43
N THR A 6 -37.56 71.92 -9.15
CA THR A 6 -38.21 71.63 -10.45
C THR A 6 -37.95 70.17 -10.90
N GLY A 7 -39.00 69.54 -11.38
CA GLY A 7 -38.95 68.22 -12.00
C GLY A 7 -38.58 68.29 -13.48
N VAL A 8 -38.09 67.13 -13.97
CA VAL A 8 -38.10 66.82 -15.41
C VAL A 8 -38.60 65.43 -15.59
N HIS A 9 -39.74 65.34 -16.26
CA HIS A 9 -40.28 64.09 -16.81
C HIS A 9 -39.38 63.54 -17.93
N TYR A 10 -39.03 62.28 -17.89
CA TYR A 10 -38.73 61.53 -19.11
C TYR A 10 -39.46 60.17 -19.10
N THR A 11 -40.10 59.95 -20.22
CA THR A 11 -41.02 58.91 -20.61
C THR A 11 -40.37 57.50 -20.63
N MET A 12 -41.11 56.57 -20.10
CA MET A 12 -40.89 55.12 -20.29
C MET A 12 -40.91 54.74 -21.76
N ARG A 13 -39.87 54.01 -22.20
CA ARG A 13 -39.95 53.04 -23.29
C ARG A 13 -39.51 51.67 -22.76
N ALA A 14 -40.45 50.75 -22.70
CA ALA A 14 -40.23 49.35 -22.40
C ALA A 14 -39.43 48.72 -23.53
N LEU A 15 -38.28 48.13 -23.20
CA LEU A 15 -37.58 47.18 -24.04
C LEU A 15 -37.63 45.83 -23.32
N ILE A 16 -38.45 44.94 -23.88
CA ILE A 16 -38.49 43.53 -23.51
C ILE A 16 -37.20 42.91 -24.03
N SER A 17 -36.27 42.59 -23.14
CA SER A 17 -35.14 41.70 -23.46
C SER A 17 -35.46 40.30 -22.96
N ILE A 18 -35.65 39.39 -23.89
CA ILE A 18 -35.78 37.95 -23.69
C ILE A 18 -34.37 37.46 -23.24
N SER A 19 -34.20 37.19 -21.94
CA SER A 19 -33.01 36.50 -21.46
C SER A 19 -33.23 35.01 -21.64
N SER A 20 -32.51 34.46 -22.61
CA SER A 20 -32.33 33.02 -22.79
C SER A 20 -31.60 32.45 -21.57
N ALA A 21 -32.32 31.78 -20.70
CA ALA A 21 -31.72 30.97 -19.64
C ALA A 21 -31.05 29.77 -20.27
N SER A 22 -29.73 29.85 -20.48
CA SER A 22 -28.91 28.70 -20.80
C SER A 22 -28.82 27.80 -19.56
N LEU A 23 -29.59 26.73 -19.56
CA LEU A 23 -29.40 25.60 -18.62
C LEU A 23 -28.03 24.98 -18.92
N LEU A 24 -27.03 25.37 -18.16
CA LEU A 24 -25.77 24.62 -18.08
C LEU A 24 -26.10 23.30 -17.37
N LEU A 25 -26.31 22.25 -18.15
CA LEU A 25 -26.22 20.87 -17.71
C LEU A 25 -24.77 20.65 -17.25
N LEU A 26 -24.55 20.75 -15.95
CA LEU A 26 -23.34 20.25 -15.31
C LEU A 26 -23.38 18.73 -15.44
N ALA A 27 -22.76 18.20 -16.49
CA ALA A 27 -22.43 16.81 -16.56
C ALA A 27 -21.51 16.48 -15.37
N PRO A 28 -21.75 15.37 -14.63
CA PRO A 28 -20.83 14.95 -13.60
C PRO A 28 -19.49 14.65 -14.26
N ILE A 29 -18.46 15.41 -13.92
CA ILE A 29 -17.08 15.09 -14.30
C ILE A 29 -16.73 13.86 -13.50
N SER A 30 -16.84 12.69 -14.15
CA SER A 30 -16.36 11.42 -13.62
C SER A 30 -14.82 11.45 -13.69
N TRP A 31 -14.18 11.83 -12.63
CA TRP A 31 -12.75 11.70 -12.44
C TRP A 31 -12.42 10.31 -11.93
N SER A 32 -12.77 9.27 -12.69
CA SER A 32 -12.16 7.96 -12.53
C SER A 32 -10.91 7.89 -13.41
N GLN A 33 -9.86 8.60 -13.04
CA GLN A 33 -8.53 8.21 -13.45
C GLN A 33 -8.05 7.14 -12.47
N ALA A 34 -8.42 5.88 -12.72
CA ALA A 34 -7.63 4.77 -12.24
C ALA A 34 -6.16 5.12 -12.56
N THR A 35 -5.34 5.30 -11.53
CA THR A 35 -3.90 5.51 -11.68
C THR A 35 -3.40 4.34 -12.52
N LYS A 36 -3.05 4.60 -13.77
CA LYS A 36 -2.42 3.61 -14.64
C LYS A 36 -1.12 3.23 -13.93
N THR A 37 -1.15 2.11 -13.20
CA THR A 37 0.11 1.46 -12.79
C THR A 37 0.92 1.34 -14.07
N PRO A 38 2.13 1.94 -14.17
CA PRO A 38 2.89 1.85 -15.39
C PRO A 38 3.17 0.37 -15.66
N THR A 39 2.44 -0.22 -16.60
CA THR A 39 2.77 -1.55 -17.10
C THR A 39 4.15 -1.45 -17.76
N SER A 40 5.00 -2.43 -17.49
CA SER A 40 6.24 -2.58 -18.26
C SER A 40 5.90 -2.47 -19.74
N PRO A 41 6.65 -1.72 -20.56
CA PRO A 41 6.40 -1.62 -21.98
C PRO A 41 6.41 -2.99 -22.71
N HIS A 42 6.87 -4.04 -22.04
CA HIS A 42 7.01 -5.41 -22.57
C HIS A 42 6.04 -6.43 -21.95
N GLY A 43 5.02 -6.00 -21.17
CA GLY A 43 4.14 -6.90 -20.42
C GLY A 43 4.80 -7.50 -19.17
N PRO A 44 4.10 -8.42 -18.46
CA PRO A 44 4.66 -9.09 -17.28
C PRO A 44 5.76 -10.05 -17.70
N SER A 45 6.86 -10.09 -16.92
CA SER A 45 7.94 -11.05 -17.07
C SER A 45 7.72 -12.28 -16.17
N VAL A 46 8.22 -13.42 -16.63
CA VAL A 46 8.19 -14.70 -15.88
C VAL A 46 9.62 -15.22 -15.78
N ALA A 47 10.01 -15.63 -14.58
CA ALA A 47 11.32 -16.24 -14.33
C ALA A 47 11.14 -17.46 -13.42
N THR A 48 11.73 -18.60 -13.79
CA THR A 48 11.62 -19.85 -13.02
C THR A 48 13.00 -20.42 -12.71
N GLY A 49 13.27 -20.71 -11.45
CA GLY A 49 14.54 -21.24 -10.97
C GLY A 49 14.43 -21.91 -9.59
N ASN A 50 15.49 -22.59 -9.18
CA ASN A 50 15.60 -23.22 -7.85
C ASN A 50 16.76 -22.66 -7.01
N GLN A 51 17.57 -21.75 -7.55
CA GLN A 51 18.67 -21.10 -6.84
C GLN A 51 18.26 -19.77 -6.21
N GLY A 52 17.09 -19.24 -6.60
CA GLY A 52 16.51 -18.00 -6.14
C GLY A 52 15.87 -17.23 -7.29
N VAL A 53 14.78 -16.55 -7.00
CA VAL A 53 14.09 -15.67 -7.93
C VAL A 53 13.73 -14.34 -7.25
N VAL A 54 13.70 -13.28 -8.02
CA VAL A 54 13.32 -11.93 -7.57
C VAL A 54 12.29 -11.38 -8.53
N VAL A 55 11.23 -10.80 -8.00
CA VAL A 55 10.28 -10.00 -8.77
C VAL A 55 10.06 -8.66 -8.07
N SER A 56 10.11 -7.58 -8.82
CA SER A 56 9.87 -6.24 -8.29
C SER A 56 9.20 -5.31 -9.31
N GLY A 57 8.90 -4.09 -8.88
CA GLY A 57 8.29 -3.07 -9.74
C GLY A 57 9.18 -2.54 -10.86
N ARG A 58 10.51 -2.81 -10.83
CA ARG A 58 11.48 -2.27 -11.80
C ARG A 58 12.62 -3.24 -12.11
N PRO A 59 13.03 -3.37 -13.39
CA PRO A 59 14.11 -4.27 -13.79
C PRO A 59 15.44 -4.02 -13.08
N ALA A 60 15.84 -2.76 -12.92
CA ALA A 60 17.10 -2.42 -12.23
C ALA A 60 17.10 -2.83 -10.74
N ALA A 61 15.95 -2.77 -10.09
CA ALA A 61 15.82 -3.21 -8.70
C ALA A 61 15.82 -4.75 -8.60
N THR A 62 15.15 -5.44 -9.51
CA THR A 62 15.23 -6.90 -9.63
C THR A 62 16.68 -7.35 -9.84
N ALA A 63 17.40 -6.71 -10.78
CA ALA A 63 18.81 -7.00 -11.04
C ALA A 63 19.71 -6.76 -9.81
N ALA A 64 19.41 -5.74 -8.97
CA ALA A 64 20.12 -5.52 -7.72
C ALA A 64 19.96 -6.70 -6.76
N GLY A 65 18.75 -7.24 -6.60
CA GLY A 65 18.50 -8.42 -5.79
C GLY A 65 19.20 -9.68 -6.32
N ILE A 66 19.10 -9.94 -7.62
CA ILE A 66 19.78 -11.07 -8.28
C ILE A 66 21.31 -10.98 -8.08
N LYS A 67 21.89 -9.78 -8.21
CA LYS A 67 23.34 -9.58 -7.98
C LYS A 67 23.74 -9.98 -6.55
N ILE A 68 22.93 -9.69 -5.55
CA ILE A 68 23.23 -10.09 -4.17
C ILE A 68 23.08 -11.61 -3.99
N LEU A 69 22.09 -12.26 -4.60
CA LEU A 69 22.00 -13.73 -4.62
C LEU A 69 23.24 -14.37 -5.28
N GLN A 70 23.71 -13.83 -6.42
CA GLN A 70 24.94 -14.27 -7.10
C GLN A 70 26.18 -14.17 -6.21
N GLN A 71 26.22 -13.16 -5.34
CA GLN A 71 27.31 -12.95 -4.36
C GLN A 71 27.14 -13.82 -3.11
N GLY A 72 26.23 -14.79 -3.12
CA GLY A 72 25.99 -15.70 -2.01
C GLY A 72 25.17 -15.09 -0.85
N GLY A 73 24.45 -14.00 -1.08
CA GLY A 73 23.47 -13.49 -0.16
C GLY A 73 22.22 -14.36 -0.13
N ASN A 74 21.43 -14.24 0.93
CA ASN A 74 20.13 -14.90 1.05
C ASN A 74 18.97 -14.00 0.62
N ALA A 75 17.72 -14.46 0.77
CA ALA A 75 16.54 -13.70 0.38
C ALA A 75 16.40 -12.36 1.12
N ALA A 76 16.84 -12.28 2.40
CA ALA A 76 16.82 -11.02 3.16
C ALA A 76 17.82 -9.99 2.61
N ASP A 77 19.02 -10.44 2.26
CA ASP A 77 20.05 -9.60 1.65
C ASP A 77 19.59 -9.09 0.27
N ALA A 78 19.05 -9.99 -0.55
CA ALA A 78 18.52 -9.65 -1.87
C ALA A 78 17.30 -8.73 -1.78
N GLY A 79 16.39 -8.97 -0.83
CA GLY A 79 15.26 -8.10 -0.55
C GLY A 79 15.68 -6.69 -0.13
N ALA A 80 16.68 -6.57 0.76
CA ALA A 80 17.26 -5.30 1.17
C ALA A 80 17.83 -4.52 -0.03
N ALA A 81 18.62 -5.18 -0.89
CA ALA A 81 19.18 -4.56 -2.08
C ALA A 81 18.10 -4.14 -3.09
N THR A 82 17.08 -4.98 -3.28
CA THR A 82 15.93 -4.68 -4.15
C THR A 82 15.16 -3.45 -3.65
N LEU A 83 14.89 -3.36 -2.34
CA LEU A 83 14.21 -2.22 -1.72
C LEU A 83 15.02 -0.93 -1.86
N LEU A 84 16.33 -0.97 -1.57
CA LEU A 84 17.21 0.19 -1.77
C LEU A 84 17.19 0.65 -3.23
N ALA A 85 17.28 -0.28 -4.19
CA ALA A 85 17.24 0.07 -5.61
C ALA A 85 15.86 0.57 -6.05
N LEU A 86 14.74 0.02 -5.53
CA LEU A 86 13.40 0.53 -5.79
C LEU A 86 13.23 1.97 -5.31
N SER A 87 13.83 2.33 -4.15
CA SER A 87 13.72 3.68 -3.60
C SER A 87 14.36 4.78 -4.47
N VAL A 88 15.18 4.40 -5.44
CA VAL A 88 15.84 5.31 -6.38
C VAL A 88 15.39 5.11 -7.83
N THR A 89 14.92 3.92 -8.20
CA THR A 89 14.48 3.61 -9.57
C THR A 89 12.98 3.77 -9.78
N TYR A 90 12.20 3.84 -8.70
CA TYR A 90 10.75 4.00 -8.77
C TYR A 90 10.23 5.04 -7.75
N VAL A 91 10.87 6.18 -7.73
CA VAL A 91 10.63 7.26 -6.74
C VAL A 91 9.18 7.71 -6.69
N GLY A 92 8.46 7.73 -7.82
CA GLY A 92 7.02 8.04 -7.87
C GLY A 92 6.10 7.03 -7.13
N ALA A 93 6.64 5.90 -6.68
CA ALA A 93 5.89 4.88 -5.95
C ALA A 93 6.49 4.58 -4.56
N PHE A 94 7.83 4.65 -4.44
CA PHE A 94 8.55 4.35 -3.20
C PHE A 94 9.82 5.19 -3.10
N CYS A 95 10.16 5.64 -1.88
CA CYS A 95 11.35 6.46 -1.62
C CYS A 95 11.93 6.14 -0.22
N VAL A 96 13.12 6.68 0.07
CA VAL A 96 13.79 6.48 1.38
C VAL A 96 12.97 7.06 2.53
N GLY A 97 12.27 8.17 2.30
CA GLY A 97 11.36 8.76 3.28
C GLY A 97 10.00 8.06 3.40
N GLY A 98 9.85 6.90 2.79
CA GLY A 98 8.64 6.10 2.80
C GLY A 98 8.60 5.00 3.87
N GLU A 99 7.79 3.97 3.59
CA GLU A 99 7.55 2.83 4.48
C GLU A 99 7.49 1.51 3.72
N VAL A 100 7.78 0.41 4.42
CA VAL A 100 7.75 -0.93 3.85
C VAL A 100 7.41 -2.00 4.90
N PRO A 101 6.17 -2.50 4.99
CA PRO A 101 5.88 -3.72 5.72
C PRO A 101 6.46 -4.93 4.98
N ILE A 102 7.13 -5.82 5.72
CA ILE A 102 7.85 -6.97 5.18
C ILE A 102 7.44 -8.24 5.92
N LEU A 103 6.86 -9.18 5.22
CA LEU A 103 6.71 -10.56 5.69
C LEU A 103 7.96 -11.36 5.33
N VAL A 104 8.53 -12.04 6.32
CA VAL A 104 9.73 -12.85 6.19
C VAL A 104 9.44 -14.26 6.69
N TYR A 105 9.57 -15.25 5.82
CA TYR A 105 9.73 -16.65 6.23
C TYR A 105 11.20 -17.01 6.25
N SER A 106 11.68 -17.47 7.40
CA SER A 106 13.01 -18.04 7.58
C SER A 106 12.91 -19.56 7.58
N ALA A 107 13.55 -20.19 6.60
CA ALA A 107 13.55 -21.65 6.49
C ALA A 107 14.34 -22.33 7.64
N ASP A 108 15.37 -21.66 8.15
CA ASP A 108 16.16 -22.14 9.29
C ASP A 108 15.35 -22.07 10.60
N GLN A 109 14.71 -20.93 10.87
CA GLN A 109 13.89 -20.73 12.07
C GLN A 109 12.49 -21.36 11.96
N LYS A 110 12.07 -21.74 10.76
CA LYS A 110 10.74 -22.30 10.44
C LYS A 110 9.58 -21.43 10.96
N ASN A 111 9.73 -20.13 10.85
CA ASN A 111 8.73 -19.18 11.29
C ASN A 111 8.52 -18.03 10.29
N VAL A 112 7.36 -17.39 10.39
CA VAL A 112 7.04 -16.16 9.67
C VAL A 112 7.01 -15.01 10.65
N LYS A 113 7.68 -13.90 10.31
CA LYS A 113 7.62 -12.64 11.05
C LYS A 113 7.21 -11.49 10.14
N LEU A 114 6.61 -10.49 10.73
CA LEU A 114 6.26 -9.22 10.10
C LEU A 114 7.14 -8.11 10.68
N LEU A 115 7.86 -7.41 9.80
CA LEU A 115 8.53 -6.15 10.12
C LEU A 115 7.56 -5.03 9.76
N GLU A 116 7.10 -4.27 10.76
CA GLU A 116 6.18 -3.13 10.57
C GLU A 116 6.97 -1.86 10.25
N GLY A 117 7.64 -1.82 9.11
CA GLY A 117 8.44 -0.68 8.66
C GLY A 117 7.57 0.50 8.24
N GLN A 118 6.97 1.20 9.22
CA GLN A 118 6.03 2.28 9.01
C GLN A 118 6.29 3.44 9.97
N GLY A 119 6.27 4.66 9.42
CA GLY A 119 6.54 5.88 10.17
C GLY A 119 5.34 6.43 10.92
N GLU A 120 5.62 7.13 12.00
CA GLU A 120 4.66 7.75 12.90
C GLU A 120 4.39 9.21 12.51
N ALA A 121 3.26 9.73 13.03
CA ALA A 121 2.98 11.17 13.09
C ALA A 121 3.91 11.88 14.10
N PRO A 122 4.12 13.19 13.98
CA PRO A 122 4.88 13.97 14.96
C PRO A 122 4.37 13.77 16.39
N ARG A 123 5.29 13.77 17.36
CA ARG A 123 4.95 13.58 18.79
C ARG A 123 4.57 14.88 19.49
N ASP A 124 4.85 16.04 18.91
CA ASP A 124 4.50 17.34 19.49
C ASP A 124 2.97 17.52 19.52
N PRO A 125 2.35 17.71 20.72
CA PRO A 125 0.92 17.96 20.84
C PRO A 125 0.44 19.21 20.08
N LYS A 126 1.32 20.22 19.90
CA LYS A 126 1.00 21.43 19.11
C LYS A 126 0.81 21.10 17.64
N ALA A 127 1.57 20.17 17.10
CA ALA A 127 1.38 19.67 15.74
C ALA A 127 0.00 19.00 15.59
N ILE A 128 -0.38 18.17 16.57
CA ILE A 128 -1.69 17.50 16.55
C ILE A 128 -2.83 18.51 16.64
N ALA A 129 -2.74 19.51 17.54
CA ALA A 129 -3.74 20.58 17.64
C ALA A 129 -3.87 21.35 16.31
N TRP A 130 -2.74 21.60 15.63
CA TRP A 130 -2.74 22.23 14.32
C TRP A 130 -3.48 21.39 13.26
N TYR A 131 -3.20 20.08 13.18
CA TYR A 131 -3.91 19.20 12.22
C TYR A 131 -5.40 19.11 12.51
N MET A 132 -5.79 19.03 13.78
CA MET A 132 -7.22 19.01 14.16
C MET A 132 -7.97 20.26 13.74
N GLN A 133 -7.28 21.39 13.63
CA GLN A 133 -7.86 22.69 13.22
C GLN A 133 -7.82 22.88 11.69
N HIS A 134 -6.74 22.43 11.00
CA HIS A 134 -6.46 22.78 9.60
C HIS A 134 -6.56 21.60 8.63
N GLY A 135 -6.72 20.38 9.12
CA GLY A 135 -6.63 19.16 8.31
C GLY A 135 -5.17 18.74 8.06
N ILE A 136 -5.00 17.67 7.29
CA ILE A 136 -3.69 17.14 6.88
C ILE A 136 -3.48 17.52 5.41
N PRO A 137 -2.57 18.47 5.09
CA PRO A 137 -2.42 19.01 3.74
C PRO A 137 -1.63 18.05 2.85
N ASP A 138 -2.24 17.54 1.77
CA ASP A 138 -1.54 16.70 0.80
C ASP A 138 -0.49 17.52 0.01
N GLY A 139 0.65 16.91 -0.34
CA GLY A 139 1.74 17.58 -1.05
C GLY A 139 2.51 18.63 -0.24
N ASP A 140 2.37 18.65 1.07
CA ASP A 140 3.06 19.55 2.00
C ASP A 140 3.97 18.73 2.96
N VAL A 141 5.06 19.34 3.40
CA VAL A 141 5.97 18.72 4.40
C VAL A 141 5.28 18.31 5.70
N LYS A 142 4.18 18.99 6.05
CA LYS A 142 3.35 18.63 7.21
C LYS A 142 2.61 17.30 7.03
N ALA A 143 2.42 16.83 5.80
CA ALA A 143 1.84 15.51 5.55
C ALA A 143 2.87 14.38 5.55
N ALA A 144 4.16 14.68 5.71
CA ALA A 144 5.20 13.66 5.82
C ALA A 144 5.07 12.90 7.14
N ALA A 145 5.00 11.57 7.05
CA ALA A 145 5.26 10.69 8.17
C ALA A 145 6.78 10.55 8.39
N LEU A 146 7.18 10.07 9.55
CA LEU A 146 8.57 9.73 9.86
C LEU A 146 9.10 8.72 8.81
N PRO A 147 10.31 8.91 8.22
CA PRO A 147 10.89 7.97 7.26
C PRO A 147 11.23 6.64 7.94
N ALA A 148 10.64 5.52 7.51
CA ALA A 148 10.81 4.21 8.16
C ALA A 148 11.67 3.23 7.36
N THR A 149 11.96 3.51 6.09
CA THR A 149 12.59 2.57 5.14
C THR A 149 13.95 2.07 5.62
N ILE A 150 14.84 2.96 6.10
CA ILE A 150 16.21 2.58 6.47
C ILE A 150 16.22 1.65 7.67
N ASP A 151 15.44 1.94 8.72
CA ASP A 151 15.39 1.08 9.92
C ASP A 151 14.75 -0.27 9.61
N ALA A 152 13.73 -0.33 8.74
CA ALA A 152 13.13 -1.59 8.29
C ALA A 152 14.16 -2.46 7.54
N ILE A 153 14.95 -1.88 6.63
CA ILE A 153 16.02 -2.59 5.90
C ILE A 153 17.13 -3.05 6.86
N VAL A 154 17.58 -2.18 7.75
CA VAL A 154 18.59 -2.55 8.76
C VAL A 154 18.08 -3.67 9.67
N THR A 155 16.82 -3.61 10.10
CA THR A 155 16.21 -4.66 10.92
C THR A 155 16.10 -5.98 10.17
N LEU A 156 15.71 -5.95 8.88
CA LEU A 156 15.70 -7.13 8.01
C LEU A 156 17.09 -7.77 7.91
N LEU A 157 18.12 -6.97 7.65
CA LEU A 157 19.51 -7.45 7.57
C LEU A 157 20.00 -8.01 8.90
N LYS A 158 19.74 -7.33 10.03
CA LYS A 158 20.19 -7.77 11.36
C LYS A 158 19.66 -9.15 11.72
N LEU A 159 18.37 -9.39 11.47
CA LEU A 159 17.68 -10.58 11.94
C LEU A 159 17.76 -11.76 10.97
N TYR A 160 17.83 -11.49 9.67
CA TYR A 160 17.67 -12.53 8.64
C TYR A 160 18.75 -12.49 7.56
N GLY A 161 19.50 -11.39 7.42
CA GLY A 161 20.54 -11.25 6.41
C GLY A 161 21.87 -11.83 6.82
N THR A 162 22.77 -11.99 5.86
CA THR A 162 24.16 -12.46 6.03
C THR A 162 25.19 -11.42 5.57
N LYS A 163 24.77 -10.44 4.76
CA LYS A 163 25.62 -9.40 4.19
C LYS A 163 25.69 -8.16 5.08
N SER A 164 26.69 -7.29 4.81
CA SER A 164 26.81 -5.96 5.39
C SER A 164 25.89 -4.98 4.66
N PHE A 165 25.61 -3.82 5.26
CA PHE A 165 24.90 -2.74 4.59
C PHE A 165 25.69 -2.25 3.36
N GLU A 166 27.02 -2.14 3.47
CA GLU A 166 27.89 -1.80 2.35
C GLU A 166 27.64 -2.72 1.14
N GLN A 167 27.58 -4.05 1.36
CA GLN A 167 27.40 -5.00 0.27
C GLN A 167 26.03 -4.84 -0.42
N VAL A 168 24.95 -4.69 0.35
CA VAL A 168 23.59 -4.62 -0.21
C VAL A 168 23.27 -3.27 -0.84
N VAL A 169 23.95 -2.18 -0.45
CA VAL A 169 23.71 -0.84 -1.03
C VAL A 169 24.50 -0.61 -2.32
N GLN A 170 25.57 -1.40 -2.60
CA GLN A 170 26.44 -1.21 -3.77
C GLN A 170 25.68 -1.16 -5.11
N PRO A 171 24.69 -2.05 -5.41
CA PRO A 171 23.94 -1.93 -6.65
C PRO A 171 23.22 -0.58 -6.78
N THR A 172 22.67 -0.09 -5.67
CA THR A 172 21.96 1.20 -5.63
C THR A 172 22.91 2.37 -5.81
N LEU A 173 24.09 2.34 -5.17
CA LEU A 173 25.13 3.35 -5.37
C LEU A 173 25.60 3.39 -6.82
N ALA A 174 25.78 2.23 -7.47
CA ALA A 174 26.13 2.17 -8.89
C ALA A 174 25.06 2.83 -9.79
N ILE A 175 23.76 2.66 -9.47
CA ILE A 175 22.67 3.33 -10.18
C ILE A 175 22.76 4.86 -10.00
N LEU A 176 22.98 5.33 -8.77
CA LEU A 176 23.05 6.75 -8.45
C LEU A 176 24.28 7.41 -9.09
N ASP A 177 25.44 6.73 -9.08
CA ASP A 177 26.70 7.21 -9.68
C ASP A 177 26.62 7.30 -11.21
N ALA A 178 25.80 6.46 -11.85
CA ALA A 178 25.50 6.56 -13.27
C ALA A 178 24.50 7.69 -13.62
N GLY A 179 24.18 8.56 -12.65
CA GLY A 179 23.24 9.68 -12.83
C GLY A 179 21.80 9.35 -12.50
N GLY A 180 21.53 8.12 -12.02
CA GLY A 180 20.19 7.64 -11.72
C GLY A 180 19.29 7.53 -12.96
N PRO A 181 18.08 7.01 -12.84
CA PRO A 181 17.10 7.10 -13.91
C PRO A 181 16.71 8.58 -14.09
N THR A 182 16.68 9.05 -15.32
CA THR A 182 16.23 10.40 -15.71
C THR A 182 14.72 10.61 -15.52
N TRP A 183 14.10 9.80 -14.68
CA TRP A 183 12.66 9.85 -14.42
C TRP A 183 12.33 11.05 -13.56
N TYR A 184 11.63 11.99 -14.16
CA TYR A 184 10.94 13.02 -13.41
C TYR A 184 9.93 12.37 -12.47
N ILE A 185 9.80 12.86 -11.25
CA ILE A 185 8.63 12.60 -10.44
C ILE A 185 7.50 13.36 -11.12
N ASP A 186 6.76 12.65 -11.96
CA ASP A 186 5.47 13.13 -12.43
C ASP A 186 4.50 12.89 -11.28
N THR A 187 4.19 13.95 -10.55
CA THR A 187 3.25 13.92 -9.42
C THR A 187 1.80 13.87 -9.90
N GLY A 188 1.55 13.61 -11.20
CA GLY A 188 0.22 13.64 -11.79
C GLY A 188 -0.40 15.05 -11.89
N GLU A 189 0.14 16.01 -11.15
CA GLU A 189 -0.28 17.44 -11.13
C GLU A 189 0.76 18.37 -11.76
N GLY A 190 1.79 17.83 -12.42
CA GLY A 190 2.84 18.61 -13.08
C GLY A 190 3.80 19.33 -12.10
N LYS A 191 3.76 19.04 -10.81
CA LYS A 191 4.75 19.52 -9.84
C LYS A 191 6.04 18.72 -10.03
N LYS A 192 6.98 19.27 -10.78
CA LYS A 192 8.34 18.76 -10.91
C LYS A 192 9.06 18.93 -9.56
N ILE A 193 9.97 17.98 -9.21
CA ILE A 193 11.00 18.29 -8.21
C ILE A 193 11.70 19.56 -8.66
N GLU A 194 11.90 20.50 -7.72
CA GLU A 194 12.46 21.81 -8.01
C GLU A 194 13.68 21.69 -8.93
N THR A 195 13.66 22.44 -10.04
CA THR A 195 14.80 22.49 -10.97
C THR A 195 16.04 22.92 -10.22
N GLY A 196 17.12 22.13 -10.32
CA GLY A 196 18.37 22.36 -9.60
C GLY A 196 18.60 21.51 -8.35
N VAL A 197 17.64 20.68 -7.94
CA VAL A 197 17.84 19.71 -6.87
C VAL A 197 18.49 18.44 -7.43
N HIS A 198 19.75 18.21 -7.05
CA HIS A 198 20.52 17.01 -7.43
C HIS A 198 20.33 15.90 -6.40
N TRP A 199 19.08 15.53 -6.08
CA TRP A 199 18.74 14.61 -5.00
C TRP A 199 19.45 13.26 -5.12
N GLN A 200 19.72 12.75 -6.34
CA GLN A 200 20.42 11.48 -6.54
C GLN A 200 21.86 11.56 -6.03
N ALA A 201 22.58 12.62 -6.37
CA ALA A 201 23.94 12.83 -5.91
C ALA A 201 24.00 13.03 -4.39
N ASP A 202 23.05 13.79 -3.83
CA ASP A 202 22.97 14.01 -2.39
C ASP A 202 22.58 12.72 -1.64
N LEU A 203 21.67 11.89 -2.19
CA LEU A 203 21.32 10.59 -1.62
C LEU A 203 22.50 9.60 -1.69
N ALA A 204 23.28 9.63 -2.76
CA ALA A 204 24.52 8.82 -2.86
C ALA A 204 25.51 9.19 -1.75
N VAL A 205 25.67 10.48 -1.45
CA VAL A 205 26.48 10.94 -0.30
C VAL A 205 25.89 10.42 1.01
N THR A 206 24.58 10.50 1.20
CA THR A 206 23.90 9.97 2.39
C THR A 206 24.15 8.47 2.56
N PHE A 207 23.99 7.66 1.51
CA PHE A 207 24.28 6.22 1.59
C PHE A 207 25.75 5.92 1.89
N ARG A 208 26.69 6.69 1.35
CA ARG A 208 28.12 6.56 1.70
C ARG A 208 28.40 6.87 3.15
N LYS A 209 27.77 7.90 3.72
CA LYS A 209 27.84 8.18 5.16
C LYS A 209 27.33 7.01 6.00
N LEU A 210 26.25 6.34 5.58
CA LEU A 210 25.75 5.14 6.26
C LEU A 210 26.77 3.99 6.20
N VAL A 211 27.40 3.76 5.04
CA VAL A 211 28.50 2.78 4.90
C VAL A 211 29.70 3.14 5.78
N GLU A 212 30.09 4.42 5.84
CA GLU A 212 31.17 4.88 6.73
C GLU A 212 30.86 4.56 8.21
N SER A 213 29.61 4.75 8.66
CA SER A 213 29.24 4.44 10.05
C SER A 213 29.32 2.94 10.35
N GLU A 214 28.93 2.08 9.40
CA GLU A 214 29.10 0.63 9.52
C GLU A 214 30.58 0.23 9.65
N LYS A 215 31.46 0.81 8.80
CA LYS A 215 32.90 0.55 8.81
C LYS A 215 33.59 1.02 10.07
N ALA A 216 33.20 2.19 10.58
CA ALA A 216 33.79 2.78 11.77
C ALA A 216 33.37 2.08 13.07
N ALA A 217 32.20 1.43 13.07
CA ALA A 217 31.68 0.75 14.25
C ALA A 217 32.49 -0.51 14.56
N LYS A 218 32.74 -0.71 15.86
CA LYS A 218 33.38 -1.92 16.40
C LYS A 218 32.33 -2.90 16.89
N GLY A 219 32.69 -4.18 16.98
CA GLY A 219 31.83 -5.22 17.53
C GLY A 219 31.24 -6.16 16.47
N THR A 220 30.08 -6.76 16.79
CA THR A 220 29.42 -7.76 15.94
C THR A 220 28.84 -7.13 14.67
N ARG A 221 28.47 -7.97 13.72
CA ARG A 221 27.76 -7.54 12.49
C ARG A 221 26.49 -6.74 12.84
N GLU A 222 25.70 -7.20 13.82
CA GLU A 222 24.46 -6.56 14.23
C GLU A 222 24.73 -5.17 14.84
N GLN A 223 25.80 -5.00 15.61
CA GLN A 223 26.21 -3.71 16.15
C GLN A 223 26.66 -2.74 15.04
N LYS A 224 27.37 -3.24 14.03
CA LYS A 224 27.76 -2.45 12.85
C LYS A 224 26.54 -2.01 12.04
N LEU A 225 25.58 -2.90 11.81
CA LEU A 225 24.31 -2.56 11.16
C LEU A 225 23.48 -1.57 12.00
N GLN A 226 23.53 -1.68 13.33
CA GLN A 226 22.87 -0.70 14.21
C GLN A 226 23.46 0.70 14.03
N ALA A 227 24.77 0.83 13.85
CA ALA A 227 25.41 2.12 13.60
C ALA A 227 24.91 2.80 12.30
N VAL A 228 24.48 2.02 11.30
CA VAL A 228 23.80 2.55 10.10
C VAL A 228 22.48 3.24 10.47
N SER A 229 21.61 2.55 11.22
CA SER A 229 20.35 3.12 11.69
C SER A 229 20.61 4.33 12.62
N ASP A 230 21.55 4.23 13.54
CA ASP A 230 21.86 5.30 14.49
C ASP A 230 22.34 6.59 13.77
N ARG A 231 23.14 6.48 12.72
CA ARG A 231 23.56 7.66 11.94
C ARG A 231 22.38 8.31 11.23
N PHE A 232 21.45 7.51 10.70
CA PHE A 232 20.28 8.06 10.00
C PHE A 232 19.30 8.74 10.96
N TYR A 233 18.98 8.07 12.09
CA TYR A 233 17.89 8.52 12.98
C TYR A 233 18.37 9.35 14.17
N ARG A 234 19.66 9.32 14.52
CA ARG A 234 20.22 9.96 15.74
C ARG A 234 21.44 10.82 15.45
N GLY A 235 22.10 10.63 14.29
CA GLY A 235 23.31 11.32 13.88
C GLY A 235 23.09 12.56 13.02
N ASP A 236 24.10 12.90 12.24
CA ASP A 236 24.17 14.10 11.39
C ASP A 236 23.09 14.12 10.28
N ILE A 237 22.60 12.95 9.84
CA ILE A 237 21.50 12.87 8.88
C ILE A 237 20.20 13.33 9.55
N ALA A 238 19.92 12.89 10.78
CA ALA A 238 18.76 13.35 11.54
C ALA A 238 18.79 14.86 11.80
N ASP A 239 19.98 15.45 12.08
CA ASP A 239 20.13 16.88 12.23
C ASP A 239 19.77 17.64 10.94
N ALA A 240 20.21 17.13 9.80
CA ALA A 240 19.90 17.73 8.49
C ALA A 240 18.41 17.59 8.12
N LEU A 241 17.77 16.46 8.44
CA LEU A 241 16.34 16.24 8.25
C LEU A 241 15.53 17.22 9.11
N GLU A 242 15.85 17.35 10.41
CA GLU A 242 15.17 18.28 11.30
C GLU A 242 15.29 19.74 10.85
N ALA A 243 16.50 20.15 10.43
CA ALA A 243 16.73 21.51 9.91
C ALA A 243 15.83 21.79 8.70
N TRP A 244 15.68 20.84 7.80
CA TRP A 244 14.78 20.96 6.64
C TRP A 244 13.31 20.99 7.06
N TYR A 245 12.86 20.13 7.98
CA TYR A 245 11.48 20.16 8.48
C TYR A 245 11.16 21.53 9.07
N ILE A 246 12.06 22.10 9.87
CA ILE A 246 11.88 23.42 10.49
C ILE A 246 11.82 24.51 9.40
N GLU A 247 12.75 24.52 8.44
CA GLU A 247 12.80 25.47 7.33
C GLU A 247 11.49 25.48 6.53
N LYS A 248 10.96 24.30 6.22
CA LYS A 248 9.73 24.13 5.43
C LYS A 248 8.44 24.20 6.26
N GLY A 249 8.54 24.45 7.58
CA GLY A 249 7.39 24.52 8.48
C GLY A 249 6.74 23.17 8.81
N GLY A 250 7.46 22.07 8.63
CA GLY A 250 7.05 20.73 9.03
C GLY A 250 7.15 20.51 10.54
N PHE A 251 6.50 19.45 11.03
CA PHE A 251 6.38 19.18 12.46
C PHE A 251 7.28 18.06 12.99
N LEU A 252 7.90 17.25 12.13
CA LEU A 252 8.85 16.23 12.57
C LEU A 252 10.11 16.85 13.18
N ARG A 253 10.65 16.21 14.22
CA ARG A 253 11.85 16.65 14.94
C ARG A 253 12.83 15.47 15.08
N LYS A 254 14.10 15.78 15.36
CA LYS A 254 15.12 14.76 15.64
C LYS A 254 14.72 13.83 16.78
N SER A 255 13.99 14.31 17.77
CA SER A 255 13.46 13.49 18.86
C SER A 255 12.47 12.42 18.36
N ASP A 256 11.65 12.75 17.35
CA ASP A 256 10.75 11.77 16.72
C ASP A 256 11.56 10.71 15.99
N LEU A 257 12.55 11.14 15.18
CA LEU A 257 13.47 10.25 14.46
C LEU A 257 14.21 9.32 15.44
N ALA A 258 14.78 9.87 16.52
CA ALA A 258 15.53 9.10 17.52
C ALA A 258 14.71 8.05 18.28
N ALA A 259 13.41 8.27 18.40
CA ALA A 259 12.48 7.34 19.06
C ALA A 259 12.01 6.20 18.14
N HIS A 260 12.21 6.31 16.83
CA HIS A 260 11.75 5.32 15.87
C HIS A 260 12.48 3.99 15.98
N LYS A 261 11.73 2.91 15.88
CA LYS A 261 12.20 1.52 15.72
C LYS A 261 11.15 0.75 14.93
N THR A 262 11.60 -0.09 14.01
CA THR A 262 10.74 -1.02 13.29
C THR A 262 10.32 -2.19 14.19
N PRO A 263 9.04 -2.30 14.57
CA PRO A 263 8.57 -3.46 15.33
C PRO A 263 8.67 -4.73 14.51
N VAL A 264 9.01 -5.84 15.20
CA VAL A 264 8.98 -7.20 14.63
C VAL A 264 7.95 -7.99 15.40
N VAL A 265 6.90 -8.39 14.72
CA VAL A 265 5.71 -9.00 15.34
C VAL A 265 5.34 -10.31 14.63
N ASP A 266 4.48 -11.10 15.27
CA ASP A 266 3.85 -12.24 14.62
C ASP A 266 2.78 -11.74 13.64
N PRO A 267 2.73 -12.28 12.40
CA PRO A 267 1.68 -11.95 11.46
C PRO A 267 0.33 -12.54 11.89
N LEU A 268 -0.76 -11.94 11.44
CA LEU A 268 -2.08 -12.57 11.55
C LEU A 268 -2.19 -13.73 10.56
N THR A 269 -2.98 -14.73 10.93
CA THR A 269 -3.20 -15.91 10.10
C THR A 269 -4.67 -16.33 10.08
N THR A 270 -5.06 -16.99 9.00
CA THR A 270 -6.25 -17.84 8.93
C THR A 270 -5.97 -19.05 8.05
N THR A 271 -6.77 -20.09 8.21
CA THR A 271 -6.80 -21.20 7.25
C THR A 271 -7.88 -20.95 6.21
N TYR A 272 -7.63 -21.39 4.99
CA TYR A 272 -8.60 -21.40 3.91
C TYR A 272 -8.37 -22.64 3.05
N ARG A 273 -9.35 -23.55 3.02
CA ARG A 273 -9.29 -24.82 2.26
C ARG A 273 -7.98 -25.62 2.45
N GLY A 274 -7.48 -25.68 3.69
CA GLY A 274 -6.25 -26.37 4.05
C GLY A 274 -4.97 -25.57 3.85
N TYR A 275 -5.05 -24.36 3.30
CA TYR A 275 -3.93 -23.43 3.22
C TYR A 275 -3.90 -22.49 4.42
N THR A 276 -2.70 -22.16 4.90
CA THR A 276 -2.51 -21.08 5.91
C THR A 276 -2.10 -19.80 5.21
N VAL A 277 -2.86 -18.74 5.43
CA VAL A 277 -2.60 -17.40 4.88
C VAL A 277 -2.02 -16.52 5.96
N TYR A 278 -0.79 -16.03 5.76
CA TYR A 278 -0.12 -15.08 6.63
C TYR A 278 -0.30 -13.66 6.11
N LYS A 279 -0.65 -12.75 7.01
CA LYS A 279 -1.02 -11.38 6.67
C LYS A 279 -0.52 -10.39 7.71
N THR A 280 -0.38 -9.15 7.30
CA THR A 280 -0.10 -8.01 8.18
C THR A 280 -1.25 -7.78 9.18
N GLY A 281 -0.96 -7.07 10.28
CA GLY A 281 -1.94 -6.72 11.30
C GLY A 281 -2.84 -5.53 10.95
N PRO A 282 -3.72 -5.10 11.90
CA PRO A 282 -4.74 -4.06 11.68
C PRO A 282 -4.18 -2.64 11.55
N LEU A 283 -2.87 -2.46 11.69
CA LEU A 283 -2.16 -1.26 11.28
C LEU A 283 -2.20 -1.08 9.75
N THR A 284 -2.58 -2.12 9.03
CA THR A 284 -2.79 -2.14 7.59
C THR A 284 -4.22 -2.58 7.28
N GLN A 285 -4.59 -2.58 6.02
CA GLN A 285 -5.87 -3.17 5.60
C GLN A 285 -5.87 -4.71 5.58
N GLY A 286 -4.70 -5.37 5.68
CA GLY A 286 -4.51 -6.80 5.45
C GLY A 286 -5.53 -7.75 6.08
N PRO A 287 -5.96 -7.57 7.33
CA PRO A 287 -6.84 -8.53 7.97
C PRO A 287 -8.22 -8.68 7.29
N TYR A 288 -8.69 -7.72 6.49
CA TYR A 288 -9.97 -7.92 5.78
C TYR A 288 -9.88 -9.02 4.71
N LEU A 289 -8.69 -9.26 4.14
CA LEU A 289 -8.45 -10.41 3.27
C LEU A 289 -8.70 -11.72 4.03
N LEU A 290 -8.20 -11.85 5.26
CA LEU A 290 -8.44 -13.02 6.09
C LEU A 290 -9.93 -13.20 6.41
N GLN A 291 -10.63 -12.10 6.76
CA GLN A 291 -12.08 -12.13 7.00
C GLN A 291 -12.84 -12.55 5.73
N THR A 292 -12.47 -12.01 4.56
CA THR A 292 -13.13 -12.36 3.29
C THR A 292 -12.96 -13.84 2.98
N LEU A 293 -11.76 -14.42 3.13
CA LEU A 293 -11.53 -15.85 2.91
C LEU A 293 -12.37 -16.70 3.86
N ARG A 294 -12.47 -16.32 5.14
CA ARG A 294 -13.34 -17.00 6.11
C ARG A 294 -14.83 -16.91 5.74
N LEU A 295 -15.28 -15.76 5.22
CA LEU A 295 -16.64 -15.61 4.73
C LEU A 295 -16.91 -16.52 3.52
N LEU A 296 -15.92 -16.73 2.68
CA LEU A 296 -16.04 -17.55 1.46
C LEU A 296 -15.88 -19.07 1.70
N GLU A 297 -15.39 -19.50 2.87
CA GLU A 297 -15.06 -20.91 3.17
C GLU A 297 -16.20 -21.90 2.87
N ASP A 298 -17.46 -21.55 3.16
CA ASP A 298 -18.61 -22.45 2.99
C ASP A 298 -19.26 -22.37 1.59
N PHE A 299 -18.79 -21.47 0.71
CA PHE A 299 -19.31 -21.38 -0.66
C PHE A 299 -18.52 -22.30 -1.61
N ASP A 300 -19.19 -23.05 -2.46
CA ASP A 300 -18.57 -23.83 -3.54
C ASP A 300 -18.31 -22.92 -4.75
N LEU A 301 -17.23 -22.11 -4.65
CA LEU A 301 -16.85 -21.15 -5.70
C LEU A 301 -16.54 -21.83 -7.02
N LYS A 302 -15.97 -23.05 -6.97
CA LYS A 302 -15.66 -23.83 -8.18
C LYS A 302 -16.94 -24.20 -8.94
N LYS A 303 -17.99 -24.60 -8.21
CA LYS A 303 -19.30 -24.94 -8.79
C LYS A 303 -20.01 -23.71 -9.36
N MET A 304 -19.82 -22.51 -8.78
CA MET A 304 -20.35 -21.27 -9.31
C MET A 304 -19.74 -20.94 -10.69
N GLY A 305 -18.53 -21.39 -10.96
CA GLY A 305 -17.81 -21.13 -12.22
C GLY A 305 -16.96 -19.87 -12.17
N PHE A 306 -15.75 -19.98 -12.73
CA PHE A 306 -14.80 -18.88 -12.77
C PHE A 306 -15.38 -17.65 -13.48
N ASN A 307 -15.35 -16.49 -12.82
CA ASN A 307 -15.88 -15.22 -13.29
C ASN A 307 -17.35 -15.25 -13.75
N SER A 308 -18.17 -16.18 -13.24
CA SER A 308 -19.63 -16.14 -13.37
C SER A 308 -20.23 -15.00 -12.54
N ALA A 309 -21.49 -14.63 -12.81
CA ALA A 309 -22.20 -13.65 -12.01
C ALA A 309 -22.37 -14.10 -10.53
N ASP A 310 -22.60 -15.40 -10.29
CA ASP A 310 -22.67 -15.96 -8.93
C ASP A 310 -21.35 -15.82 -8.19
N TYR A 311 -20.24 -16.17 -8.83
CA TYR A 311 -18.91 -16.06 -8.25
C TYR A 311 -18.54 -14.60 -7.92
N ILE A 312 -18.64 -13.70 -8.92
CA ILE A 312 -18.28 -12.28 -8.74
C ILE A 312 -19.15 -11.65 -7.63
N HIS A 313 -20.45 -11.88 -7.68
CA HIS A 313 -21.38 -11.35 -6.67
C HIS A 313 -21.02 -11.83 -5.26
N THR A 314 -20.80 -13.14 -5.08
CA THR A 314 -20.48 -13.73 -3.77
C THR A 314 -19.17 -13.18 -3.21
N VAL A 315 -18.11 -13.09 -4.03
CA VAL A 315 -16.82 -12.54 -3.61
C VAL A 315 -16.96 -11.07 -3.21
N ILE A 316 -17.62 -10.25 -4.03
CA ILE A 316 -17.80 -8.82 -3.75
C ILE A 316 -18.65 -8.59 -2.50
N GLU A 317 -19.73 -9.34 -2.29
CA GLU A 317 -20.55 -9.19 -1.07
C GLU A 317 -19.76 -9.59 0.19
N ALA A 318 -18.91 -10.60 0.13
CA ALA A 318 -18.01 -10.96 1.22
C ALA A 318 -16.95 -9.86 1.47
N GLU A 319 -16.35 -9.31 0.43
CA GLU A 319 -15.40 -8.18 0.55
C GLU A 319 -16.05 -6.94 1.15
N LYS A 320 -17.27 -6.57 0.74
CA LYS A 320 -18.02 -5.43 1.30
C LYS A 320 -18.22 -5.55 2.81
N LEU A 321 -18.54 -6.75 3.30
CA LEU A 321 -18.69 -6.98 4.74
C LEU A 321 -17.38 -6.81 5.49
N ALA A 322 -16.29 -7.40 4.99
CA ALA A 322 -14.98 -7.31 5.61
C ALA A 322 -14.39 -5.89 5.54
N LEU A 323 -14.61 -5.17 4.44
CA LEU A 323 -14.21 -3.78 4.27
C LEU A 323 -14.98 -2.84 5.22
N ALA A 324 -16.26 -3.08 5.46
CA ALA A 324 -17.04 -2.31 6.45
C ALA A 324 -16.46 -2.49 7.87
N ASP A 325 -16.03 -3.70 8.24
CA ASP A 325 -15.38 -3.95 9.52
C ASP A 325 -13.99 -3.31 9.59
N ARG A 326 -13.25 -3.30 8.46
CA ARG A 326 -11.97 -2.56 8.34
C ARG A 326 -12.16 -1.08 8.68
N ASP A 327 -13.15 -0.45 8.09
CA ASP A 327 -13.39 0.98 8.23
C ASP A 327 -13.83 1.35 9.65
N GLU A 328 -14.54 0.46 10.34
CA GLU A 328 -15.03 0.66 11.71
C GLU A 328 -13.92 0.45 12.76
N TYR A 329 -13.02 -0.53 12.57
CA TYR A 329 -12.16 -1.02 13.67
C TYR A 329 -10.66 -0.83 13.45
N TYR A 330 -10.14 -0.80 12.18
CA TYR A 330 -8.70 -0.89 11.95
C TYR A 330 -7.98 0.44 12.17
N GLY A 331 -6.88 0.36 12.87
CA GLY A 331 -5.99 1.47 13.17
C GLY A 331 -4.75 0.98 13.90
N ASP A 332 -3.91 1.90 14.40
CA ASP A 332 -2.72 1.56 15.18
C ASP A 332 -3.12 0.89 16.50
N PRO A 333 -2.75 -0.40 16.73
CA PRO A 333 -3.12 -1.14 17.95
C PRO A 333 -2.59 -0.53 19.24
N ASN A 334 -1.59 0.35 19.17
CA ASN A 334 -1.08 1.08 20.33
C ASN A 334 -2.03 2.20 20.80
N PHE A 335 -2.98 2.58 19.95
CA PHE A 335 -3.90 3.70 20.18
C PHE A 335 -5.37 3.28 20.20
N VAL A 336 -5.71 2.18 19.51
CA VAL A 336 -7.08 1.68 19.41
C VAL A 336 -7.14 0.18 19.67
N LYS A 337 -8.18 -0.25 20.39
CA LYS A 337 -8.41 -1.68 20.63
C LYS A 337 -9.11 -2.28 19.41
N VAL A 338 -8.36 -3.00 18.57
CA VAL A 338 -8.90 -3.70 17.41
C VAL A 338 -9.29 -5.13 17.81
N PRO A 339 -10.57 -5.55 17.68
CA PRO A 339 -11.05 -6.86 18.15
C PRO A 339 -10.74 -7.99 17.16
N MET A 340 -9.45 -8.17 16.78
CA MET A 340 -9.06 -9.09 15.72
C MET A 340 -9.47 -10.54 15.98
N GLN A 341 -9.32 -11.01 17.24
CA GLN A 341 -9.71 -12.38 17.60
C GLN A 341 -11.21 -12.61 17.37
N GLN A 342 -12.04 -11.64 17.72
CA GLN A 342 -13.51 -11.72 17.53
C GLN A 342 -13.87 -11.60 16.04
N LEU A 343 -13.27 -10.65 15.32
CA LEU A 343 -13.49 -10.45 13.88
C LEU A 343 -13.14 -11.68 13.04
N LEU A 344 -12.16 -12.46 13.47
CA LEU A 344 -11.73 -13.71 12.82
C LEU A 344 -12.35 -14.97 13.46
N SER A 345 -13.32 -14.84 14.38
CA SER A 345 -13.95 -15.99 15.03
C SER A 345 -15.03 -16.65 14.16
N ASP A 346 -15.27 -17.96 14.38
CA ASP A 346 -16.31 -18.72 13.66
C ASP A 346 -17.71 -18.17 13.91
N PRO A 347 -18.13 -17.83 15.18
CA PRO A 347 -19.44 -17.27 15.41
C PRO A 347 -19.67 -15.95 14.66
N TYR A 348 -18.68 -15.06 14.64
CA TYR A 348 -18.77 -13.81 13.93
C TYR A 348 -18.82 -14.03 12.41
N THR A 349 -17.95 -14.86 11.88
CA THR A 349 -17.94 -15.23 10.45
C THR A 349 -19.31 -15.77 10.01
N LYS A 350 -19.91 -16.69 10.78
CA LYS A 350 -21.23 -17.27 10.49
C LYS A 350 -22.32 -16.20 10.46
N MET A 351 -22.34 -15.32 11.47
CA MET A 351 -23.29 -14.21 11.53
C MET A 351 -23.16 -13.27 10.34
N ARG A 352 -21.93 -12.91 9.96
CA ARG A 352 -21.65 -12.01 8.83
C ARG A 352 -22.01 -12.65 7.48
N ARG A 353 -21.64 -13.92 7.30
CA ARG A 353 -21.94 -14.69 6.07
C ARG A 353 -23.45 -14.76 5.79
N ALA A 354 -24.28 -14.89 6.83
CA ALA A 354 -25.73 -14.91 6.69
C ALA A 354 -26.34 -13.62 6.11
N LEU A 355 -25.56 -12.53 6.03
CA LEU A 355 -25.98 -11.26 5.41
C LEU A 355 -25.75 -11.22 3.89
N ILE A 356 -25.09 -12.24 3.31
CA ILE A 356 -24.88 -12.34 1.86
C ILE A 356 -26.17 -12.89 1.23
N ASP A 357 -26.90 -12.02 0.52
CA ASP A 357 -28.05 -12.42 -0.28
C ASP A 357 -27.55 -12.86 -1.67
N PRO A 358 -27.73 -14.11 -2.12
CA PRO A 358 -27.19 -14.59 -3.38
C PRO A 358 -27.78 -13.91 -4.63
N LYS A 359 -28.88 -13.17 -4.48
CA LYS A 359 -29.60 -12.55 -5.61
C LYS A 359 -29.61 -11.03 -5.60
N LYS A 360 -29.19 -10.40 -4.50
CA LYS A 360 -29.31 -8.95 -4.34
C LYS A 360 -28.04 -8.34 -3.74
N ALA A 361 -27.45 -7.40 -4.46
CA ALA A 361 -26.33 -6.61 -3.99
C ALA A 361 -26.74 -5.65 -2.87
N SER A 362 -25.97 -5.60 -1.79
CA SER A 362 -26.16 -4.59 -0.75
C SER A 362 -25.67 -3.22 -1.23
N LEU A 363 -26.45 -2.19 -0.91
CA LEU A 363 -26.11 -0.77 -1.13
C LEU A 363 -25.81 -0.05 0.19
N GLU A 364 -25.55 -0.80 1.27
CA GLU A 364 -25.31 -0.26 2.60
C GLU A 364 -23.93 -0.68 3.11
N LEU A 365 -23.22 0.23 3.76
CA LEU A 365 -22.09 -0.15 4.60
C LEU A 365 -22.64 -0.89 5.82
N ARG A 366 -22.13 -2.10 6.05
CA ARG A 366 -22.67 -3.00 7.07
C ARG A 366 -21.57 -3.49 8.02
N PRO A 367 -20.93 -2.61 8.83
CA PRO A 367 -20.03 -3.09 9.86
C PRO A 367 -20.78 -3.96 10.87
N GLY A 368 -20.11 -4.92 11.48
CA GLY A 368 -20.69 -5.75 12.53
C GLY A 368 -20.16 -5.37 13.90
N ASP A 369 -20.93 -5.72 14.95
CA ASP A 369 -20.44 -5.68 16.33
C ASP A 369 -19.93 -7.07 16.73
N PRO A 370 -18.60 -7.28 16.77
CA PRO A 370 -18.02 -8.58 17.07
C PRO A 370 -18.13 -8.97 18.56
N TYR A 371 -18.55 -8.06 19.43
CA TYR A 371 -18.77 -8.34 20.85
C TYR A 371 -20.19 -8.79 21.13
N ASN A 372 -21.19 -8.12 20.49
CA ASN A 372 -22.59 -8.43 20.67
C ASN A 372 -23.17 -9.22 19.49
N MET A 373 -22.36 -9.57 18.49
CA MET A 373 -22.75 -10.31 17.28
C MET A 373 -23.93 -9.67 16.54
N LYS A 374 -23.85 -8.34 16.32
CA LYS A 374 -24.87 -7.52 15.66
C LYS A 374 -24.28 -6.62 14.60
N PRO A 375 -25.02 -6.23 13.55
CA PRO A 375 -24.65 -5.12 12.68
C PRO A 375 -24.63 -3.79 13.43
N THR A 376 -23.72 -2.89 13.05
CA THR A 376 -23.65 -1.51 13.55
C THR A 376 -23.94 -0.51 12.43
N LYS A 377 -24.12 0.79 12.77
CA LYS A 377 -24.26 1.85 11.79
C LYS A 377 -22.88 2.43 11.44
N PRO A 378 -22.58 2.67 10.15
CA PRO A 378 -21.30 3.23 9.75
C PRO A 378 -21.17 4.71 10.12
N PRO A 379 -19.95 5.22 10.36
CA PRO A 379 -19.69 6.65 10.49
C PRO A 379 -19.88 7.38 9.15
N THR A 380 -20.21 8.68 9.20
CA THR A 380 -20.31 9.52 8.00
C THR A 380 -18.95 10.24 7.78
N ILE A 381 -18.29 9.98 6.66
CA ILE A 381 -16.97 10.52 6.33
C ILE A 381 -16.93 11.09 4.90
N THR A 382 -16.09 12.10 4.63
CA THR A 382 -15.96 12.78 3.32
C THR A 382 -14.55 13.30 3.06
N GLY A 383 -13.94 13.06 1.86
CA GLY A 383 -12.64 13.60 1.44
C GLY A 383 -12.11 13.06 0.08
N PRO A 384 -11.07 13.62 -0.57
CA PRO A 384 -10.52 13.19 -1.87
C PRO A 384 -9.29 12.27 -1.79
N TRP A 385 -8.97 11.51 -2.87
CA TRP A 385 -8.00 10.40 -2.94
C TRP A 385 -6.73 10.66 -3.78
N HIS A 386 -5.57 10.03 -3.34
CA HIS A 386 -4.31 9.90 -4.08
C HIS A 386 -3.46 8.71 -3.57
N GLY A 387 -2.74 7.98 -4.44
CA GLY A 387 -1.90 6.87 -4.01
C GLY A 387 -0.77 6.44 -4.98
N GLY A 388 0.38 5.98 -4.42
CA GLY A 388 1.50 5.36 -5.14
C GLY A 388 2.13 4.25 -4.31
N THR A 389 2.37 3.07 -4.92
CA THR A 389 2.89 1.86 -4.27
C THR A 389 3.65 1.00 -5.28
N THR A 390 4.65 0.23 -4.83
CA THR A 390 5.31 -0.77 -5.66
C THR A 390 5.33 -2.14 -4.97
N VAL A 391 5.94 -3.13 -5.61
CA VAL A 391 5.87 -4.54 -5.25
C VAL A 391 7.25 -5.18 -5.19
N MET A 392 7.43 -6.17 -4.29
CA MET A 392 8.63 -6.99 -4.24
C MET A 392 8.35 -8.34 -3.58
N CYS A 393 8.80 -9.43 -4.24
CA CYS A 393 8.93 -10.77 -3.64
C CYS A 393 10.29 -11.37 -4.00
N VAL A 394 10.87 -12.15 -3.08
CA VAL A 394 12.18 -12.82 -3.23
C VAL A 394 12.13 -14.21 -2.60
N THR A 395 12.76 -15.17 -3.27
CA THR A 395 13.13 -16.47 -2.67
C THR A 395 14.62 -16.74 -2.91
N ASP A 396 15.19 -17.64 -2.11
CA ASP A 396 16.56 -18.10 -2.28
C ASP A 396 16.65 -19.64 -2.32
N ARG A 397 17.87 -20.14 -2.57
CA ARG A 397 18.15 -21.59 -2.60
C ARG A 397 18.00 -22.29 -1.24
N PHE A 398 17.93 -21.52 -0.15
CA PHE A 398 17.80 -22.05 1.21
C PHE A 398 16.33 -22.20 1.63
N GLY A 399 15.38 -21.77 0.79
CA GLY A 399 13.94 -21.80 1.04
C GLY A 399 13.39 -20.62 1.82
N ASN A 400 14.18 -19.57 2.03
CA ASN A 400 13.67 -18.33 2.62
C ASN A 400 12.77 -17.60 1.63
N VAL A 401 11.71 -16.97 2.13
CA VAL A 401 10.73 -16.24 1.32
C VAL A 401 10.45 -14.86 1.92
N ILE A 402 10.48 -13.85 1.08
CA ILE A 402 10.15 -12.47 1.45
C ILE A 402 9.06 -11.94 0.53
N ALA A 403 8.05 -11.31 1.13
CA ALA A 403 7.10 -10.45 0.44
C ALA A 403 7.08 -9.07 1.09
N ALA A 404 7.21 -8.01 0.30
CA ALA A 404 7.14 -6.64 0.77
C ALA A 404 6.32 -5.77 -0.18
N THR A 405 5.54 -4.85 0.38
CA THR A 405 4.77 -3.88 -0.40
C THR A 405 5.23 -2.47 0.00
N PRO A 406 6.31 -1.98 -0.63
CA PRO A 406 6.87 -0.68 -0.31
C PRO A 406 6.07 0.47 -0.93
N SER A 407 6.01 1.59 -0.22
CA SER A 407 5.35 2.82 -0.68
C SER A 407 6.04 4.04 -0.06
N GLY A 408 5.65 5.21 -0.45
CA GLY A 408 6.19 6.43 0.13
C GLY A 408 5.70 7.67 -0.55
N LEU A 409 5.07 7.52 -1.71
CA LEU A 409 4.68 8.68 -2.47
C LEU A 409 3.27 8.54 -3.03
N SER A 410 2.32 9.24 -2.42
CA SER A 410 1.07 9.59 -3.09
C SER A 410 1.20 10.96 -3.76
N SER A 411 1.81 11.91 -3.06
CA SER A 411 2.33 13.18 -3.57
C SER A 411 3.62 13.48 -2.83
N THR A 412 4.53 14.23 -3.45
CA THR A 412 5.79 14.57 -2.80
C THR A 412 5.61 15.66 -1.76
N ALA A 413 6.06 15.37 -0.53
CA ALA A 413 6.20 16.39 0.51
C ALA A 413 7.52 17.17 0.39
N GLY A 414 8.39 16.79 -0.55
CA GLY A 414 9.65 17.45 -0.87
C GLY A 414 10.89 16.58 -0.69
N VAL A 415 12.05 17.16 -1.05
CA VAL A 415 13.37 16.58 -0.85
C VAL A 415 14.04 17.26 0.33
N ALA A 416 14.50 16.47 1.31
CA ALA A 416 15.06 16.99 2.55
C ALA A 416 16.49 17.53 2.35
N GLY A 417 16.60 18.74 1.84
CA GLY A 417 17.86 19.48 1.67
C GLY A 417 18.94 18.66 0.98
N ARG A 418 20.16 18.72 1.54
CA ARG A 418 21.34 18.00 1.04
C ARG A 418 21.41 16.51 1.44
N THR A 419 20.34 15.96 2.05
CA THR A 419 20.28 14.52 2.33
C THR A 419 19.84 13.71 1.12
N GLY A 420 19.17 14.34 0.15
CA GLY A 420 18.55 13.67 -1.00
C GLY A 420 17.36 12.77 -0.62
N VAL A 421 16.94 12.75 0.64
CA VAL A 421 15.81 11.95 1.12
C VAL A 421 14.50 12.59 0.68
N ILE A 422 13.75 11.87 -0.14
CA ILE A 422 12.44 12.27 -0.63
C ILE A 422 11.37 11.80 0.37
N HIS A 423 10.40 12.65 0.66
CA HIS A 423 9.27 12.37 1.56
C HIS A 423 7.95 12.37 0.80
N GLY A 424 7.06 11.46 1.15
CA GLY A 424 5.67 11.42 0.69
C GLY A 424 4.68 11.91 1.75
N SER A 425 3.43 12.09 1.34
CA SER A 425 2.35 12.61 2.18
C SER A 425 1.60 11.50 2.95
N ARG A 426 2.31 10.59 3.61
CA ARG A 426 1.70 9.40 4.24
C ARG A 426 0.71 9.71 5.37
N LEU A 427 0.84 10.85 6.06
CA LEU A 427 -0.11 11.22 7.11
C LEU A 427 -1.54 11.45 6.59
N THR A 428 -1.74 11.62 5.27
CA THR A 428 -3.09 11.67 4.66
C THR A 428 -3.88 10.36 4.83
N SER A 429 -3.24 9.27 5.24
CA SER A 429 -3.92 8.04 5.66
C SER A 429 -4.48 8.10 7.09
N LEU A 430 -4.15 9.13 7.88
CA LEU A 430 -4.87 9.52 9.09
C LEU A 430 -5.96 10.54 8.76
N ASN A 431 -6.81 10.84 9.72
CA ASN A 431 -7.87 11.84 9.59
C ASN A 431 -7.97 12.72 10.84
N THR A 432 -8.83 13.72 10.80
CA THR A 432 -9.12 14.63 11.92
C THR A 432 -10.54 14.41 12.49
N PHE A 433 -11.17 13.27 12.21
CA PHE A 433 -12.52 12.95 12.68
C PHE A 433 -12.46 12.30 14.06
N ALA A 434 -12.87 13.04 15.09
CA ALA A 434 -12.88 12.55 16.46
C ALA A 434 -13.71 11.26 16.59
N GLY A 435 -13.18 10.30 17.36
CA GLY A 435 -13.85 9.01 17.62
C GLY A 435 -13.61 7.94 16.54
N THR A 436 -12.93 8.26 15.43
CA THR A 436 -12.54 7.25 14.43
C THR A 436 -11.24 6.55 14.79
N PRO A 437 -11.03 5.29 14.35
CA PRO A 437 -9.80 4.56 14.63
C PRO A 437 -8.53 5.24 14.10
N ASN A 438 -8.66 6.02 13.01
CA ASN A 438 -7.55 6.68 12.33
C ASN A 438 -7.45 8.19 12.61
N VAL A 439 -8.10 8.71 13.67
CA VAL A 439 -7.87 10.10 14.08
C VAL A 439 -6.41 10.29 14.45
N ILE A 440 -5.81 11.38 13.96
CA ILE A 440 -4.40 11.70 14.20
C ILE A 440 -4.13 11.94 15.70
N GLN A 441 -3.04 11.36 16.20
CA GLN A 441 -2.57 11.52 17.59
C GLN A 441 -1.04 11.55 17.61
N SER A 442 -0.46 12.07 18.70
CA SER A 442 1.00 12.16 18.88
C SER A 442 1.69 10.81 18.77
N GLY A 443 2.56 10.64 17.78
CA GLY A 443 3.31 9.40 17.55
C GLY A 443 2.50 8.23 17.00
N LYS A 444 1.27 8.45 16.54
CA LYS A 444 0.43 7.41 15.95
C LYS A 444 0.83 7.10 14.51
N ARG A 445 0.86 5.81 14.19
CA ARG A 445 1.06 5.34 12.81
C ARG A 445 -0.27 5.36 12.05
N PRO A 446 -0.29 5.81 10.79
CA PRO A 446 -1.49 5.74 9.96
C PRO A 446 -1.84 4.28 9.60
N ARG A 447 -3.13 3.96 9.50
CA ARG A 447 -3.56 2.70 8.87
C ARG A 447 -3.29 2.80 7.36
N ILE A 448 -2.46 1.90 6.85
CA ILE A 448 -2.05 1.89 5.45
C ILE A 448 -2.68 0.73 4.67
N THR A 449 -2.60 0.82 3.34
CA THR A 449 -3.07 -0.23 2.45
C THR A 449 -2.02 -1.32 2.18
N LEU A 450 -0.77 -1.08 2.56
CA LEU A 450 0.38 -1.94 2.24
C LEU A 450 0.29 -3.27 2.99
N SER A 451 0.13 -4.36 2.25
CA SER A 451 -0.29 -5.62 2.83
C SER A 451 0.22 -6.82 2.04
N PRO A 452 1.53 -7.17 2.15
CA PRO A 452 2.07 -8.39 1.56
C PRO A 452 1.40 -9.64 2.16
N THR A 453 1.45 -10.75 1.42
CA THR A 453 0.83 -12.02 1.79
C THR A 453 1.80 -13.18 1.56
N LEU A 454 1.83 -14.15 2.48
CA LEU A 454 2.42 -15.46 2.26
C LEU A 454 1.35 -16.53 2.38
N LEU A 455 1.35 -17.49 1.47
CA LEU A 455 0.46 -18.65 1.45
C LEU A 455 1.27 -19.92 1.69
N PHE A 456 0.80 -20.75 2.61
CA PHE A 456 1.42 -22.02 2.99
C PHE A 456 0.47 -23.17 2.78
N HIS A 457 1.03 -24.33 2.45
CA HIS A 457 0.33 -25.61 2.46
C HIS A 457 1.24 -26.64 3.13
N ASP A 458 0.68 -27.42 4.06
CA ASP A 458 1.44 -28.40 4.85
C ASP A 458 2.72 -27.83 5.50
N ASN A 459 2.62 -26.62 6.06
CA ASN A 459 3.70 -25.86 6.69
C ASN A 459 4.86 -25.44 5.75
N HIS A 460 4.67 -25.53 4.43
CA HIS A 460 5.63 -25.08 3.43
C HIS A 460 5.10 -23.85 2.69
N PRO A 461 5.94 -22.83 2.42
CA PRO A 461 5.52 -21.71 1.60
C PRO A 461 5.23 -22.19 0.17
N VAL A 462 4.06 -21.84 -0.36
CA VAL A 462 3.66 -22.15 -1.74
C VAL A 462 3.47 -20.92 -2.58
N MET A 463 3.28 -19.74 -1.95
CA MET A 463 3.17 -18.49 -2.69
C MET A 463 3.54 -17.27 -1.83
N ALA A 464 4.21 -16.30 -2.44
CA ALA A 464 4.42 -14.96 -1.93
C ALA A 464 3.73 -13.97 -2.86
N ILE A 465 2.98 -13.01 -2.31
CA ILE A 465 2.20 -12.04 -3.09
C ILE A 465 2.48 -10.63 -2.55
N SER A 466 2.74 -9.70 -3.45
CA SER A 466 2.75 -8.27 -3.20
C SER A 466 1.92 -7.56 -4.25
N VAL A 467 1.11 -6.59 -3.85
CA VAL A 467 0.21 -5.88 -4.77
C VAL A 467 0.30 -4.38 -4.55
N ALA A 468 0.44 -3.63 -5.64
CA ALA A 468 0.31 -2.17 -5.67
C ALA A 468 -1.12 -1.79 -6.08
N GLY A 469 -1.64 -0.65 -5.59
CA GLY A 469 -2.95 -0.14 -6.03
C GLY A 469 -3.89 0.30 -4.90
N GLY A 470 -3.36 0.78 -3.78
CA GLY A 470 -4.16 1.32 -2.68
C GLY A 470 -5.16 0.30 -2.13
N ASP A 471 -6.42 0.68 -2.00
CA ASP A 471 -7.48 -0.18 -1.47
C ASP A 471 -7.79 -1.40 -2.36
N GLN A 472 -7.33 -1.45 -3.62
CA GLN A 472 -7.46 -2.60 -4.51
C GLN A 472 -6.44 -3.72 -4.22
N GLN A 473 -5.42 -3.49 -3.39
CA GLN A 473 -4.32 -4.44 -3.17
C GLN A 473 -4.81 -5.81 -2.70
N ASP A 474 -5.59 -5.83 -1.63
CA ASP A 474 -6.07 -7.09 -1.08
C ASP A 474 -7.23 -7.70 -1.89
N GLN A 475 -8.03 -6.89 -2.59
CA GLN A 475 -9.03 -7.40 -3.54
C GLN A 475 -8.35 -8.22 -4.66
N ALA A 476 -7.23 -7.73 -5.19
CA ALA A 476 -6.44 -8.47 -6.17
C ALA A 476 -5.77 -9.71 -5.56
N ALA A 477 -5.21 -9.60 -4.35
CA ALA A 477 -4.59 -10.72 -3.66
C ALA A 477 -5.59 -11.84 -3.33
N ILE A 478 -6.82 -11.50 -2.90
CA ILE A 478 -7.92 -12.46 -2.69
C ILE A 478 -8.16 -13.26 -3.97
N GLN A 479 -8.34 -12.59 -5.10
CA GLN A 479 -8.64 -13.27 -6.37
C GLN A 479 -7.47 -14.14 -6.86
N VAL A 480 -6.21 -13.73 -6.63
CA VAL A 480 -5.04 -14.59 -6.90
C VAL A 480 -5.10 -15.86 -6.05
N ILE A 481 -5.43 -15.73 -4.75
CA ILE A 481 -5.56 -16.90 -3.85
C ILE A 481 -6.71 -17.81 -4.30
N LEU A 482 -7.90 -17.26 -4.59
CA LEU A 482 -9.05 -18.03 -5.06
C LEU A 482 -8.76 -18.75 -6.38
N ASN A 483 -8.09 -18.08 -7.32
CA ASN A 483 -7.69 -18.68 -8.60
C ASN A 483 -6.74 -19.87 -8.40
N TYR A 484 -5.78 -19.73 -7.50
CA TYR A 484 -4.82 -20.79 -7.19
C TYR A 484 -5.46 -21.94 -6.39
N VAL A 485 -6.20 -21.63 -5.32
CA VAL A 485 -6.73 -22.60 -4.37
C VAL A 485 -8.02 -23.27 -4.86
N ASP A 486 -9.02 -22.48 -5.29
CA ASP A 486 -10.34 -23.02 -5.67
C ASP A 486 -10.37 -23.52 -7.11
N PHE A 487 -9.70 -22.83 -8.04
CA PHE A 487 -9.70 -23.21 -9.46
C PHE A 487 -8.49 -24.01 -9.90
N GLY A 488 -7.47 -24.17 -9.04
CA GLY A 488 -6.27 -24.97 -9.33
C GLY A 488 -5.38 -24.38 -10.42
N MET A 489 -5.44 -23.07 -10.62
CA MET A 489 -4.62 -22.37 -11.61
C MET A 489 -3.15 -22.38 -11.19
N SER A 490 -2.24 -22.49 -12.15
CA SER A 490 -0.82 -22.24 -11.91
C SER A 490 -0.58 -20.79 -11.45
N PRO A 491 0.56 -20.47 -10.82
CA PRO A 491 0.88 -19.09 -10.40
C PRO A 491 0.80 -18.08 -11.55
N GLU A 492 1.22 -18.47 -12.74
CA GLU A 492 1.17 -17.61 -13.94
C GLU A 492 -0.26 -17.39 -14.42
N GLU A 493 -1.10 -18.43 -14.44
CA GLU A 493 -2.53 -18.32 -14.78
C GLU A 493 -3.27 -17.47 -13.77
N ALA A 494 -3.06 -17.69 -12.46
CA ALA A 494 -3.65 -16.91 -11.38
C ALA A 494 -3.28 -15.42 -11.46
N PHE A 495 -2.03 -15.11 -11.86
CA PHE A 495 -1.57 -13.74 -12.11
C PHE A 495 -2.29 -13.11 -13.31
N LYS A 496 -2.41 -13.84 -14.43
CA LYS A 496 -2.99 -13.34 -15.70
C LYS A 496 -4.51 -13.25 -15.69
N ALA A 497 -5.16 -13.97 -14.80
CA ALA A 497 -6.61 -14.03 -14.72
C ALA A 497 -7.23 -12.64 -14.58
N PRO A 498 -8.32 -12.35 -15.34
CA PRO A 498 -9.02 -11.08 -15.24
C PRO A 498 -9.61 -10.89 -13.84
N ARG A 499 -9.44 -9.68 -13.28
CA ARG A 499 -9.87 -9.33 -11.92
C ARG A 499 -10.93 -8.23 -11.95
N PHE A 500 -11.73 -8.19 -10.89
CA PHE A 500 -12.76 -7.19 -10.63
C PHE A 500 -12.52 -6.53 -9.27
N SER A 501 -13.17 -5.39 -8.99
CA SER A 501 -13.03 -4.68 -7.73
C SER A 501 -14.27 -3.87 -7.37
N THR A 502 -14.36 -3.48 -6.10
CA THR A 502 -15.38 -2.55 -5.61
C THR A 502 -14.73 -1.33 -4.95
N GLU A 503 -15.45 -0.23 -4.90
CA GLU A 503 -15.16 0.96 -4.09
C GLU A 503 -16.26 1.20 -3.04
N HIS A 504 -16.95 0.12 -2.63
CA HIS A 504 -18.00 0.12 -1.61
C HIS A 504 -17.40 0.12 -0.20
N PHE A 505 -16.55 1.12 0.08
CA PHE A 505 -15.84 1.30 1.35
C PHE A 505 -15.42 2.77 1.52
N VAL A 506 -14.99 3.15 2.73
CA VAL A 506 -14.36 4.45 2.97
C VAL A 506 -12.91 4.40 2.48
N GLY A 507 -12.53 5.29 1.58
CA GLY A 507 -11.17 5.33 1.02
C GLY A 507 -10.09 5.51 2.09
N SER A 508 -8.96 4.83 1.93
CA SER A 508 -7.85 4.86 2.90
C SER A 508 -7.04 6.15 2.88
N PHE A 509 -7.18 6.96 1.83
CA PHE A 509 -6.47 8.22 1.65
C PHE A 509 -7.49 9.35 1.58
N GLY A 510 -7.35 10.38 2.42
CA GLY A 510 -8.30 11.49 2.46
C GLY A 510 -9.73 11.12 2.87
N GLN A 511 -10.00 9.85 3.16
CA GLN A 511 -11.31 9.33 3.57
C GLN A 511 -12.41 9.55 2.51
N ASP A 512 -12.18 9.12 1.27
CA ASP A 512 -13.14 9.21 0.16
C ASP A 512 -14.47 8.54 0.48
N ARG A 513 -15.54 9.14 -0.06
CA ARG A 513 -16.90 8.62 0.10
C ARG A 513 -17.05 7.24 -0.55
N PRO A 514 -17.71 6.29 0.13
CA PRO A 514 -18.04 5.00 -0.44
C PRO A 514 -18.85 5.14 -1.73
N GLN A 515 -18.46 4.41 -2.76
CA GLN A 515 -19.28 4.26 -3.97
C GLN A 515 -20.19 3.02 -3.79
N LEU A 516 -21.35 3.22 -3.16
CA LEU A 516 -22.24 2.15 -2.79
C LEU A 516 -22.69 1.31 -4.00
N GLY A 517 -22.56 -0.01 -3.90
CA GLY A 517 -22.91 -0.95 -4.97
C GLY A 517 -21.91 -1.00 -6.13
N SER A 518 -20.82 -0.21 -6.12
CA SER A 518 -19.85 -0.19 -7.21
C SER A 518 -19.23 -1.56 -7.47
N LEU A 519 -19.02 -1.86 -8.76
CA LEU A 519 -18.37 -3.06 -9.24
C LEU A 519 -17.64 -2.75 -10.55
N SER A 520 -16.32 -2.65 -10.49
CA SER A 520 -15.47 -2.52 -11.66
C SER A 520 -15.13 -3.89 -12.22
N VAL A 521 -15.43 -4.12 -13.50
CA VAL A 521 -15.18 -5.40 -14.19
C VAL A 521 -14.30 -5.21 -15.41
N PRO A 522 -13.49 -6.22 -15.78
CA PRO A 522 -12.64 -6.13 -16.97
C PRO A 522 -13.49 -6.15 -18.25
N LYS A 523 -13.00 -5.49 -19.31
CA LYS A 523 -13.64 -5.47 -20.64
C LYS A 523 -13.86 -6.88 -21.22
N THR A 524 -13.09 -7.86 -20.79
CA THR A 524 -13.18 -9.26 -21.24
C THR A 524 -14.33 -10.04 -20.60
N LEU A 525 -15.02 -9.45 -19.61
CA LEU A 525 -16.17 -10.11 -18.99
C LEU A 525 -17.37 -10.12 -19.97
N PRO A 526 -18.02 -11.27 -20.25
CA PRO A 526 -19.17 -11.36 -21.13
C PRO A 526 -20.30 -10.40 -20.75
N GLU A 527 -21.00 -9.83 -21.75
CA GLU A 527 -22.07 -8.84 -21.49
C GLU A 527 -23.27 -9.45 -20.75
N GLU A 528 -23.59 -10.73 -20.97
CA GLU A 528 -24.62 -11.46 -20.24
C GLU A 528 -24.33 -11.53 -18.73
N VAL A 529 -23.07 -11.74 -18.35
CA VAL A 529 -22.63 -11.74 -16.95
C VAL A 529 -22.74 -10.33 -16.36
N GLN A 530 -22.32 -9.30 -17.11
CA GLN A 530 -22.46 -7.91 -16.68
C GLN A 530 -23.94 -7.52 -16.49
N ALA A 531 -24.82 -7.92 -17.41
CA ALA A 531 -26.26 -7.66 -17.33
C ALA A 531 -26.88 -8.33 -16.09
N GLU A 532 -26.48 -9.57 -15.80
CA GLU A 532 -26.94 -10.27 -14.60
C GLU A 532 -26.48 -9.60 -13.30
N LEU A 533 -25.22 -9.12 -13.25
CA LEU A 533 -24.71 -8.38 -12.11
C LEU A 533 -25.46 -7.04 -11.89
N ARG A 534 -25.79 -6.32 -12.98
CA ARG A 534 -26.65 -5.12 -12.91
C ARG A 534 -28.06 -5.46 -12.41
N ALA A 535 -28.63 -6.57 -12.87
CA ALA A 535 -29.96 -7.03 -12.43
C ALA A 535 -29.99 -7.36 -10.92
N ARG A 536 -28.87 -7.81 -10.34
CA ARG A 536 -28.72 -7.99 -8.89
C ARG A 536 -28.55 -6.68 -8.11
N GLY A 537 -28.38 -5.55 -8.78
CA GLY A 537 -28.26 -4.21 -8.17
C GLY A 537 -26.83 -3.70 -8.05
N HIS A 538 -25.83 -4.35 -8.65
CA HIS A 538 -24.49 -3.78 -8.74
C HIS A 538 -24.44 -2.60 -9.72
N VAL A 539 -23.68 -1.56 -9.38
CA VAL A 539 -23.34 -0.45 -10.28
C VAL A 539 -22.08 -0.86 -11.07
N VAL A 540 -22.31 -1.54 -12.19
CA VAL A 540 -21.24 -2.14 -13.00
C VAL A 540 -20.56 -1.11 -13.90
N THR A 541 -19.25 -0.93 -13.73
CA THR A 541 -18.37 -0.12 -14.59
C THR A 541 -17.35 -1.02 -15.29
N VAL A 542 -17.28 -0.92 -16.63
CA VAL A 542 -16.29 -1.66 -17.42
C VAL A 542 -14.98 -0.88 -17.47
N VAL A 543 -13.89 -1.51 -17.04
CA VAL A 543 -12.56 -0.88 -17.00
C VAL A 543 -11.59 -1.51 -18.02
N HIS A 544 -10.69 -0.69 -18.56
CA HIS A 544 -9.67 -1.11 -19.52
C HIS A 544 -8.34 -1.50 -18.87
N GLY A 545 -8.19 -1.25 -17.56
CA GLY A 545 -7.00 -1.57 -16.77
C GLY A 545 -7.22 -2.80 -15.88
N GLY A 546 -6.12 -3.39 -15.40
CA GLY A 546 -6.19 -4.46 -14.39
C GLY A 546 -6.43 -3.90 -12.99
N VAL A 547 -7.02 -4.70 -12.10
CA VAL A 547 -7.16 -4.42 -10.68
C VAL A 547 -5.86 -4.77 -9.97
N GLY A 548 -5.22 -3.80 -9.34
CA GLY A 548 -3.95 -3.94 -8.64
C GLY A 548 -2.76 -4.32 -9.53
N GLY A 549 -1.59 -3.82 -9.21
CA GLY A 549 -0.31 -4.21 -9.82
C GLY A 549 0.29 -5.38 -9.04
N VAL A 550 0.06 -6.61 -9.46
CA VAL A 550 0.50 -7.83 -8.76
C VAL A 550 1.95 -8.16 -9.09
N ALA A 551 2.70 -8.62 -8.09
CA ALA A 551 3.89 -9.44 -8.21
C ALA A 551 3.72 -10.67 -7.30
N LEU A 552 4.03 -11.84 -7.83
CA LEU A 552 3.96 -13.07 -7.04
C LEU A 552 5.11 -14.02 -7.36
N ILE A 553 5.40 -14.90 -6.41
CA ILE A 553 6.26 -16.07 -6.59
C ILE A 553 5.46 -17.29 -6.14
N GLY A 554 5.20 -18.20 -7.07
CA GLY A 554 4.72 -19.55 -6.73
C GLY A 554 5.89 -20.47 -6.47
N ILE A 555 5.79 -21.34 -5.46
CA ILE A 555 6.85 -22.23 -5.00
C ILE A 555 6.33 -23.66 -5.01
N ASP A 556 7.04 -24.56 -5.65
CA ASP A 556 6.83 -26.02 -5.50
C ASP A 556 7.58 -26.50 -4.26
N PRO A 557 6.88 -26.87 -3.18
CA PRO A 557 7.52 -27.26 -1.92
C PRO A 557 8.34 -28.55 -2.00
N LYS A 558 8.14 -29.38 -3.02
CA LYS A 558 8.88 -30.64 -3.19
C LYS A 558 10.25 -30.43 -3.84
N THR A 559 10.34 -29.46 -4.75
CA THR A 559 11.54 -29.22 -5.55
C THR A 559 12.24 -27.91 -5.23
N ASN A 560 11.63 -27.05 -4.40
CA ASN A 560 12.01 -25.66 -4.17
C ASN A 560 12.12 -24.84 -5.46
N ARG A 561 11.45 -25.30 -6.53
CA ARG A 561 11.37 -24.58 -7.80
C ARG A 561 10.38 -23.43 -7.65
N ALA A 562 10.85 -22.22 -7.87
CA ALA A 562 10.05 -21.01 -7.75
C ALA A 562 9.80 -20.38 -9.12
N THR A 563 8.57 -19.90 -9.34
CA THR A 563 8.15 -19.16 -10.53
C THR A 563 7.71 -17.77 -10.12
N ALA A 564 8.51 -16.77 -10.46
CA ALA A 564 8.21 -15.36 -10.26
C ALA A 564 7.44 -14.81 -11.46
N VAL A 565 6.36 -14.06 -11.20
CA VAL A 565 5.53 -13.40 -12.23
C VAL A 565 5.23 -11.97 -11.78
N GLY A 566 5.51 -10.99 -12.64
CA GLY A 566 5.25 -9.60 -12.30
C GLY A 566 5.86 -8.58 -13.25
N PRO A 567 5.92 -7.30 -12.86
CA PRO A 567 6.44 -6.23 -13.72
C PRO A 567 7.89 -6.44 -14.15
N ALA A 568 8.73 -6.98 -13.25
CA ALA A 568 10.11 -7.33 -13.55
C ALA A 568 10.51 -8.55 -12.71
N ALA A 569 10.57 -9.73 -13.32
CA ALA A 569 10.98 -10.99 -12.72
C ALA A 569 12.30 -11.46 -13.32
N ASP A 570 13.18 -12.03 -12.48
CA ASP A 570 14.45 -12.61 -12.89
C ASP A 570 14.87 -13.72 -11.91
N LYS A 571 15.85 -14.53 -12.28
CA LYS A 571 16.34 -15.70 -11.52
C LYS A 571 17.85 -15.71 -11.38
N LEU A 572 18.32 -16.35 -10.34
CA LEU A 572 19.69 -16.80 -10.23
C LEU A 572 19.85 -18.10 -11.06
N GLU A 573 20.78 -18.09 -12.00
CA GLU A 573 21.11 -19.26 -12.83
C GLU A 573 21.97 -20.30 -12.09
#